data_fe7d2150aa0807fb5f360ddd5218cae4
#
_entry.id   fe7d2150aa0807fb5f360ddd5218cae4
#
_cell.length_a   1.000
_cell.length_b   1.000
_cell.length_c   1.000
_cell.angle_alpha   90.00
_cell.angle_beta   90.00
_cell.angle_gamma   90.00
#
_symmetry.space_group_name_H-M   'P 1'
#
loop_
_entity.id
_entity.type
_entity.pdbx_description
1 polymer ?
#
loop_
_entity_poly.entity_id
_entity_poly.type
_entity_poly.pdbx_seq_one_letter_code
_entity_poly.pdbx_strand_id
1 'polypeptide(L)'
;MYQSKGKHFSLILIIMAVIAAVLPQSLFAQGESAVPFLLIAPNARADGMGEAGGALADDASAAFWNPAALAFLPGQEISLTHSNWLPAFQQSDLFYDYLSYRNNMENIGGTISASVTYLSLGEFVITQDDPTPLGTFKGYELAVTAGYATRAFDDLGLGINLRYIHSSLAPIDVQQQGREGVASSVSFDVAALWKPKSLGPLEDRLSIGLNLSNLGPKMTYIDAAQADPLPTNLRLGIAAQIIKSEFNNVNFVVDFARLLVRRYPSDTVKDAQGGIVSISDPRVDDLPKSLFSAWGDHAFDKVTIGTGIEYWYGAPKLIALRFGYFYENPQFGNRKFLTFGAGVRYDVYGFDFSYLSAVEENHPLGETLRFTLLIAWGQ
;
A
#
# COMPACT_ATOMS: atom_id res chain seq x y z
N MET A 1 18.40 -52.27 -31.30
CA MET A 1 16.97 -51.96 -31.20
C MET A 1 16.61 -51.45 -29.79
N TYR A 2 17.39 -50.50 -29.19
CA TYR A 2 17.22 -50.11 -27.76
C TYR A 2 17.29 -48.57 -27.52
N GLN A 3 17.29 -47.74 -28.57
CA GLN A 3 17.41 -46.27 -28.41
C GLN A 3 16.09 -45.47 -28.57
N SER A 4 14.95 -46.13 -28.86
CA SER A 4 13.69 -45.43 -29.13
C SER A 4 12.85 -45.15 -27.87
N LYS A 5 12.98 -45.97 -26.81
CA LYS A 5 12.09 -45.84 -25.60
C LYS A 5 12.43 -44.64 -24.72
N GLY A 6 13.65 -44.15 -24.70
CA GLY A 6 14.04 -43.00 -23.85
C GLY A 6 13.48 -41.65 -24.33
N LYS A 7 13.36 -41.46 -25.66
CA LYS A 7 12.85 -40.21 -26.23
C LYS A 7 11.35 -39.99 -25.98
N HIS A 8 10.57 -41.07 -26.02
CA HIS A 8 9.14 -40.98 -25.73
C HIS A 8 8.83 -40.72 -24.22
N PHE A 9 9.66 -41.28 -23.33
CA PHE A 9 9.53 -41.05 -21.90
C PHE A 9 9.86 -39.59 -21.52
N SER A 10 10.90 -39.02 -22.11
CA SER A 10 11.23 -37.58 -21.89
C SER A 10 10.17 -36.64 -22.47
N LEU A 11 9.56 -36.99 -23.61
CA LEU A 11 8.48 -36.19 -24.20
C LEU A 11 7.22 -36.21 -23.35
N ILE A 12 6.87 -37.36 -22.79
CA ILE A 12 5.71 -37.51 -21.87
C ILE A 12 5.93 -36.73 -20.59
N LEU A 13 7.14 -36.72 -20.02
CA LEU A 13 7.48 -35.92 -18.84
C LEU A 13 7.41 -34.41 -19.14
N ILE A 14 7.84 -33.96 -20.30
CA ILE A 14 7.72 -32.56 -20.73
C ILE A 14 6.25 -32.18 -20.91
N ILE A 15 5.45 -33.03 -21.56
CA ILE A 15 4.01 -32.80 -21.74
C ILE A 15 3.29 -32.78 -20.39
N MET A 16 3.60 -33.68 -19.46
CA MET A 16 3.04 -33.67 -18.11
C MET A 16 3.45 -32.41 -17.32
N ALA A 17 4.69 -31.94 -17.44
CA ALA A 17 5.15 -30.70 -16.83
C ALA A 17 4.45 -29.47 -17.43
N VAL A 18 4.20 -29.45 -18.73
CA VAL A 18 3.44 -28.39 -19.41
C VAL A 18 1.96 -28.41 -19.01
N ILE A 19 1.35 -29.62 -18.92
CA ILE A 19 -0.04 -29.77 -18.46
C ILE A 19 -0.18 -29.36 -16.98
N ALA A 20 0.79 -29.69 -16.13
CA ALA A 20 0.80 -29.27 -14.73
C ALA A 20 0.98 -27.73 -14.58
N ALA A 21 1.67 -27.08 -15.52
CA ALA A 21 1.83 -25.62 -15.55
C ALA A 21 0.58 -24.87 -16.07
N VAL A 22 -0.34 -25.56 -16.74
CA VAL A 22 -1.58 -25.00 -17.35
C VAL A 22 -2.82 -25.31 -16.52
N LEU A 23 -2.71 -26.08 -15.42
CA LEU A 23 -3.85 -26.24 -14.51
C LEU A 23 -4.23 -24.87 -13.95
N PRO A 24 -5.52 -24.47 -14.05
CA PRO A 24 -5.97 -23.20 -13.47
C PRO A 24 -5.71 -23.23 -11.97
N GLN A 25 -4.74 -22.45 -11.55
CA GLN A 25 -4.55 -22.17 -10.13
C GLN A 25 -5.77 -21.39 -9.69
N SER A 26 -6.49 -21.91 -8.71
CA SER A 26 -7.62 -21.20 -8.12
C SER A 26 -7.10 -19.87 -7.56
N LEU A 27 -7.39 -18.79 -8.27
CA LEU A 27 -7.13 -17.42 -7.82
C LEU A 27 -8.06 -17.14 -6.63
N PHE A 28 -7.53 -17.21 -5.44
CA PHE A 28 -8.19 -16.73 -4.25
C PHE A 28 -8.01 -15.21 -4.15
N ALA A 29 -8.66 -14.46 -5.04
CA ALA A 29 -8.82 -13.02 -4.90
C ALA A 29 -9.93 -12.76 -3.88
N GLN A 30 -9.67 -12.98 -2.60
CA GLN A 30 -10.55 -12.52 -1.54
C GLN A 30 -10.03 -11.18 -1.04
N GLY A 31 -10.89 -10.15 -1.04
CA GLY A 31 -10.65 -8.95 -0.25
C GLY A 31 -10.43 -9.35 1.21
N GLU A 32 -9.18 -9.30 1.69
CA GLU A 32 -8.85 -9.77 3.04
C GLU A 32 -9.26 -8.76 4.11
N SER A 33 -9.53 -7.49 3.73
CA SER A 33 -9.81 -6.39 4.66
C SER A 33 -10.84 -5.40 4.11
N ALA A 34 -11.46 -4.64 5.01
CA ALA A 34 -12.19 -3.41 4.66
C ALA A 34 -11.22 -2.31 4.21
N VAL A 35 -11.73 -1.28 3.57
CA VAL A 35 -11.05 -0.01 3.24
C VAL A 35 -9.61 -0.16 2.69
N PRO A 36 -9.41 -0.96 1.62
CA PRO A 36 -8.08 -1.22 1.07
C PRO A 36 -7.41 0.04 0.51
N PHE A 37 -8.12 1.14 0.34
CA PHE A 37 -7.57 2.42 -0.09
C PHE A 37 -6.46 2.95 0.84
N LEU A 38 -6.45 2.51 2.11
CA LEU A 38 -5.39 2.81 3.08
C LEU A 38 -4.04 2.19 2.73
N LEU A 39 -3.98 1.29 1.76
CA LEU A 39 -2.74 0.66 1.27
C LEU A 39 -2.24 1.26 -0.05
N ILE A 40 -3.00 2.17 -0.67
CA ILE A 40 -2.60 2.82 -1.94
C ILE A 40 -1.41 3.75 -1.68
N ALA A 41 -0.36 3.62 -2.48
CA ALA A 41 0.81 4.51 -2.42
C ALA A 41 0.40 5.98 -2.60
N PRO A 42 0.70 6.89 -1.65
CA PRO A 42 0.09 8.22 -1.64
C PRO A 42 0.82 9.27 -2.48
N ASN A 43 2.08 9.04 -2.89
CA ASN A 43 2.89 10.05 -3.55
C ASN A 43 3.68 9.52 -4.74
N ALA A 44 3.93 10.38 -5.73
CA ALA A 44 4.64 10.04 -6.95
C ALA A 44 6.09 9.59 -6.70
N ARG A 45 6.75 10.14 -5.66
CA ARG A 45 8.15 9.81 -5.39
C ARG A 45 8.36 8.36 -5.04
N ALA A 46 7.69 7.84 -4.02
CA ALA A 46 7.82 6.43 -3.61
C ALA A 46 7.19 5.47 -4.62
N ASP A 47 6.08 5.88 -5.28
CA ASP A 47 5.48 5.14 -6.37
C ASP A 47 6.48 4.92 -7.51
N GLY A 48 7.22 5.95 -7.93
CA GLY A 48 8.30 5.84 -8.92
C GLY A 48 9.48 4.93 -8.52
N MET A 49 9.52 4.48 -7.27
CA MET A 49 10.52 3.54 -6.72
C MET A 49 9.89 2.18 -6.34
N GLY A 50 8.83 1.74 -7.02
CA GLY A 50 8.19 0.46 -6.75
C GLY A 50 7.41 0.44 -5.42
N GLU A 51 6.83 1.54 -5.00
CA GLU A 51 6.14 1.70 -3.72
C GLU A 51 7.04 1.47 -2.49
N ALA A 52 8.34 1.77 -2.61
CA ALA A 52 9.31 1.63 -1.53
C ALA A 52 9.59 2.98 -0.85
N GLY A 53 8.96 3.21 0.30
CA GLY A 53 9.06 4.45 1.08
C GLY A 53 9.35 4.25 2.56
N GLY A 54 9.40 3.01 3.07
CA GLY A 54 9.46 2.71 4.49
C GLY A 54 10.74 3.17 5.21
N ALA A 55 11.85 3.35 4.48
CA ALA A 55 13.13 3.80 5.05
C ALA A 55 13.69 5.06 4.38
N LEU A 56 13.18 5.47 3.20
CA LEU A 56 13.59 6.68 2.48
C LEU A 56 12.45 7.73 2.46
N ALA A 57 11.69 7.85 3.52
CA ALA A 57 10.61 8.84 3.64
C ALA A 57 11.20 10.16 4.20
N ASP A 58 11.71 11.04 3.33
CA ASP A 58 12.29 12.33 3.69
C ASP A 58 11.50 13.53 3.12
N ASP A 59 10.16 13.37 3.04
CA ASP A 59 9.17 14.39 2.69
C ASP A 59 7.89 14.24 3.56
N ALA A 60 6.88 15.08 3.34
CA ALA A 60 5.64 15.05 4.14
C ALA A 60 4.86 13.72 4.01
N SER A 61 5.07 12.94 2.95
CA SER A 61 4.46 11.61 2.79
C SER A 61 4.98 10.55 3.77
N ALA A 62 6.04 10.88 4.52
CA ALA A 62 6.51 10.04 5.62
C ALA A 62 5.41 9.74 6.64
N ALA A 63 4.43 10.64 6.82
CA ALA A 63 3.24 10.38 7.62
C ALA A 63 2.50 9.07 7.24
N PHE A 64 2.58 8.65 5.98
CA PHE A 64 2.01 7.40 5.49
C PHE A 64 3.01 6.23 5.53
N TRP A 65 4.22 6.44 4.97
CA TRP A 65 5.18 5.36 4.76
C TRP A 65 5.83 4.89 6.06
N ASN A 66 6.28 5.83 6.87
CA ASN A 66 6.92 5.60 8.17
C ASN A 66 6.92 6.92 8.97
N PRO A 67 5.96 7.16 9.85
CA PRO A 67 5.88 8.41 10.59
C PRO A 67 7.13 8.70 11.45
N ALA A 68 7.92 7.69 11.85
CA ALA A 68 9.16 7.92 12.59
C ALA A 68 10.23 8.69 11.77
N ALA A 69 10.14 8.66 10.44
CA ALA A 69 11.06 9.39 9.57
C ALA A 69 10.91 10.91 9.73
N LEU A 70 9.72 11.40 10.07
CA LEU A 70 9.45 12.80 10.34
C LEU A 70 10.32 13.38 11.46
N ALA A 71 10.77 12.56 12.41
CA ALA A 71 11.67 12.98 13.49
C ALA A 71 13.02 13.53 12.99
N PHE A 72 13.41 13.22 11.77
CA PHE A 72 14.68 13.63 11.17
C PHE A 72 14.55 14.79 10.19
N LEU A 73 13.34 15.28 9.96
CA LEU A 73 13.06 16.30 8.95
C LEU A 73 12.90 17.68 9.59
N PRO A 74 13.75 18.64 9.25
CA PRO A 74 13.64 20.01 9.72
C PRO A 74 12.51 20.74 8.99
N GLY A 75 12.12 21.91 9.53
CA GLY A 75 11.21 22.86 8.89
C GLY A 75 9.79 22.34 8.70
N GLN A 76 9.13 22.87 7.70
CA GLN A 76 7.73 22.61 7.37
C GLN A 76 7.59 22.22 5.91
N GLU A 77 6.58 21.41 5.61
CA GLU A 77 6.27 21.02 4.23
C GLU A 77 4.78 20.70 4.11
N ILE A 78 4.19 21.13 3.01
CA ILE A 78 2.87 20.71 2.54
C ILE A 78 3.03 20.04 1.19
N SER A 79 2.35 18.92 0.96
CA SER A 79 2.32 18.26 -0.34
C SER A 79 0.91 17.80 -0.71
N LEU A 80 0.60 17.90 -2.01
CA LEU A 80 -0.65 17.45 -2.61
C LEU A 80 -0.33 16.51 -3.75
N THR A 81 -0.92 15.32 -3.71
CA THR A 81 -0.84 14.34 -4.80
C THR A 81 -2.21 14.12 -5.40
N HIS A 82 -2.25 14.04 -6.73
CA HIS A 82 -3.41 13.62 -7.51
C HIS A 82 -3.05 12.46 -8.43
N SER A 83 -3.94 11.49 -8.53
CA SER A 83 -3.81 10.33 -9.44
C SER A 83 -5.16 9.91 -9.97
N ASN A 84 -5.27 9.71 -11.28
CA ASN A 84 -6.39 8.98 -11.85
C ASN A 84 -6.30 7.52 -11.37
N TRP A 85 -7.35 7.04 -10.72
CA TRP A 85 -7.38 5.70 -10.17
C TRP A 85 -8.00 4.72 -11.16
N LEU A 86 -7.37 3.54 -11.35
CA LEU A 86 -7.81 2.49 -12.26
C LEU A 86 -8.13 2.99 -13.69
N PRO A 87 -7.16 3.62 -14.37
CA PRO A 87 -7.40 4.30 -15.66
C PRO A 87 -7.91 3.35 -16.76
N ALA A 88 -7.67 2.05 -16.65
CA ALA A 88 -8.18 1.05 -17.61
C ALA A 88 -9.72 1.02 -17.68
N PHE A 89 -10.43 1.44 -16.63
CA PHE A 89 -11.90 1.52 -16.65
C PHE A 89 -12.43 2.76 -17.40
N GLN A 90 -11.55 3.68 -17.80
CA GLN A 90 -11.90 4.90 -18.57
C GLN A 90 -12.99 5.77 -17.89
N GLN A 91 -13.08 5.71 -16.57
CA GLN A 91 -13.97 6.52 -15.74
C GLN A 91 -13.19 7.71 -15.19
N SER A 92 -13.56 8.92 -15.60
CA SER A 92 -12.85 10.15 -15.23
C SER A 92 -13.09 10.60 -13.79
N ASP A 93 -14.09 10.03 -13.12
CA ASP A 93 -14.49 10.34 -11.76
C ASP A 93 -13.90 9.38 -10.70
N LEU A 94 -13.11 8.39 -11.14
CA LEU A 94 -12.26 7.57 -10.28
C LEU A 94 -10.93 8.26 -10.07
N PHE A 95 -10.66 8.78 -8.89
CA PHE A 95 -9.39 9.43 -8.57
C PHE A 95 -9.01 9.28 -7.11
N TYR A 96 -7.71 9.42 -6.87
CA TYR A 96 -7.10 9.37 -5.55
C TYR A 96 -6.35 10.67 -5.28
N ASP A 97 -6.66 11.31 -4.17
CA ASP A 97 -6.00 12.53 -3.68
C ASP A 97 -5.37 12.30 -2.31
N TYR A 98 -4.18 12.83 -2.12
CA TYR A 98 -3.49 12.82 -0.85
C TYR A 98 -2.88 14.17 -0.53
N LEU A 99 -3.35 14.79 0.55
CA LEU A 99 -2.79 16.01 1.10
C LEU A 99 -2.04 15.66 2.37
N SER A 100 -0.80 16.13 2.53
CA SER A 100 -0.04 15.96 3.76
C SER A 100 0.67 17.25 4.17
N TYR A 101 0.82 17.42 5.48
CA TYR A 101 1.52 18.52 6.12
C TYR A 101 2.41 18.00 7.24
N ARG A 102 3.61 18.56 7.38
CA ARG A 102 4.49 18.34 8.52
C ARG A 102 5.07 19.64 9.03
N ASN A 103 5.33 19.69 10.34
CA ASN A 103 5.98 20.82 10.99
C ASN A 103 6.88 20.32 12.12
N ASN A 104 8.17 20.56 12.00
CA ASN A 104 9.13 20.31 13.08
C ASN A 104 9.01 21.45 14.11
N MET A 105 8.74 21.08 15.36
CA MET A 105 8.49 22.03 16.46
C MET A 105 9.46 21.75 17.60
N GLU A 106 10.48 22.59 17.74
CA GLU A 106 11.50 22.49 18.80
C GLU A 106 10.90 22.54 20.21
N ASN A 107 9.84 23.34 20.39
CA ASN A 107 9.18 23.53 21.69
C ASN A 107 8.49 22.28 22.23
N ILE A 108 8.18 21.29 21.37
CA ILE A 108 7.62 19.99 21.78
C ILE A 108 8.59 18.84 21.53
N GLY A 109 9.82 19.15 21.08
CA GLY A 109 10.86 18.16 20.84
C GLY A 109 10.56 17.15 19.73
N GLY A 110 9.77 17.55 18.72
CA GLY A 110 9.38 16.64 17.65
C GLY A 110 8.66 17.28 16.49
N THR A 111 8.19 16.46 15.58
CA THR A 111 7.46 16.86 14.37
C THR A 111 6.01 16.42 14.45
N ILE A 112 5.08 17.36 14.30
CA ILE A 112 3.67 17.05 14.08
C ILE A 112 3.41 16.86 12.58
N SER A 113 2.42 16.02 12.27
CA SER A 113 1.94 15.83 10.91
C SER A 113 0.44 15.71 10.85
N ALA A 114 -0.13 16.06 9.70
CA ALA A 114 -1.52 15.81 9.38
C ALA A 114 -1.63 15.38 7.91
N SER A 115 -2.55 14.47 7.61
CA SER A 115 -2.83 14.11 6.22
C SER A 115 -4.31 13.79 6.00
N VAL A 116 -4.74 13.98 4.76
CA VAL A 116 -6.06 13.62 4.27
C VAL A 116 -5.87 12.75 3.04
N THR A 117 -6.47 11.56 3.07
CA THR A 117 -6.57 10.66 1.92
C THR A 117 -8.01 10.63 1.46
N TYR A 118 -8.24 10.84 0.17
CA TYR A 118 -9.56 10.78 -0.44
C TYR A 118 -9.52 9.91 -1.69
N LEU A 119 -10.39 8.91 -1.76
CA LEU A 119 -10.60 8.08 -2.93
C LEU A 119 -12.04 8.28 -3.41
N SER A 120 -12.21 8.83 -4.62
CA SER A 120 -13.49 8.83 -5.32
C SER A 120 -13.68 7.48 -6.01
N LEU A 121 -14.81 6.84 -5.74
CA LEU A 121 -15.22 5.59 -6.38
C LEU A 121 -16.13 5.83 -7.59
N GLY A 122 -16.39 7.12 -7.92
CA GLY A 122 -17.22 7.52 -9.03
C GLY A 122 -18.72 7.51 -8.73
N GLU A 123 -19.49 7.69 -9.80
CA GLU A 123 -20.94 7.72 -9.76
C GLU A 123 -21.54 6.37 -10.16
N PHE A 124 -22.47 5.88 -9.35
CA PHE A 124 -23.18 4.61 -9.57
C PHE A 124 -24.63 4.87 -9.90
N VAL A 125 -25.15 4.13 -10.86
CA VAL A 125 -26.58 4.18 -11.25
C VAL A 125 -27.37 3.19 -10.41
N ILE A 126 -28.46 3.66 -9.80
CA ILE A 126 -29.39 2.83 -9.05
C ILE A 126 -30.35 2.21 -10.05
N THR A 127 -30.41 0.88 -10.07
CA THR A 127 -31.41 0.10 -10.83
C THR A 127 -32.09 -0.87 -9.88
N GLN A 128 -33.28 -1.34 -10.25
CA GLN A 128 -34.03 -2.39 -9.55
C GLN A 128 -34.12 -3.64 -10.46
N ASP A 129 -35.27 -4.27 -10.55
CA ASP A 129 -35.46 -5.51 -11.31
C ASP A 129 -35.32 -5.34 -12.84
N ASP A 130 -35.28 -4.11 -13.31
CA ASP A 130 -35.02 -3.76 -14.71
C ASP A 130 -33.86 -2.72 -14.79
N PRO A 131 -33.25 -2.51 -15.98
CA PRO A 131 -32.16 -1.57 -16.17
C PRO A 131 -32.57 -0.09 -16.15
N THR A 132 -33.80 0.26 -15.82
CA THR A 132 -34.26 1.65 -15.77
C THR A 132 -33.61 2.39 -14.61
N PRO A 133 -32.87 3.50 -14.85
CA PRO A 133 -32.22 4.27 -13.80
C PRO A 133 -33.27 4.89 -12.85
N LEU A 134 -33.13 4.61 -11.56
CA LEU A 134 -33.94 5.21 -10.49
C LEU A 134 -33.28 6.43 -9.87
N GLY A 135 -31.98 6.66 -10.14
CA GLY A 135 -31.17 7.74 -9.62
C GLY A 135 -29.70 7.39 -9.66
N THR A 136 -28.86 8.26 -9.11
CA THR A 136 -27.41 8.02 -8.97
C THR A 136 -26.95 8.34 -7.55
N PHE A 137 -25.82 7.75 -7.14
CA PHE A 137 -25.10 8.12 -5.92
C PHE A 137 -23.61 8.11 -6.18
N LYS A 138 -22.84 8.81 -5.34
CA LYS A 138 -21.36 8.81 -5.39
C LYS A 138 -20.80 8.04 -4.22
N GLY A 139 -19.94 7.07 -4.53
CA GLY A 139 -19.15 6.37 -3.53
C GLY A 139 -17.83 7.09 -3.28
N TYR A 140 -17.36 7.10 -2.04
CA TYR A 140 -16.03 7.62 -1.70
C TYR A 140 -15.50 7.02 -0.40
N GLU A 141 -14.18 7.09 -0.23
CA GLU A 141 -13.51 6.74 1.01
C GLU A 141 -12.59 7.89 1.43
N LEU A 142 -12.57 8.17 2.73
CA LEU A 142 -11.85 9.29 3.34
C LEU A 142 -11.08 8.80 4.57
N ALA A 143 -9.82 9.23 4.70
CA ALA A 143 -9.07 9.10 5.95
C ALA A 143 -8.43 10.42 6.34
N VAL A 144 -8.55 10.79 7.62
CA VAL A 144 -7.88 11.95 8.21
C VAL A 144 -6.93 11.45 9.28
N THR A 145 -5.66 11.80 9.15
CA THR A 145 -4.59 11.31 10.02
C THR A 145 -3.90 12.49 10.71
N ALA A 146 -3.63 12.34 12.01
CA ALA A 146 -2.74 13.21 12.77
C ALA A 146 -1.60 12.40 13.33
N GLY A 147 -0.37 12.91 13.27
CA GLY A 147 0.82 12.18 13.66
C GLY A 147 1.78 13.02 14.51
N TYR A 148 2.61 12.33 15.27
CA TYR A 148 3.73 12.89 16.01
C TYR A 148 4.95 11.96 15.91
N ALA A 149 6.12 12.56 15.73
CA ALA A 149 7.39 11.86 15.68
C ALA A 149 8.46 12.60 16.48
N THR A 150 9.33 11.84 17.14
CA THR A 150 10.44 12.39 17.92
C THR A 150 11.67 11.52 17.82
N ARG A 151 12.84 12.08 18.05
CA ARG A 151 14.09 11.32 18.19
C ARG A 151 14.18 10.75 19.61
N ALA A 152 14.10 9.43 19.73
CA ALA A 152 14.36 8.75 20.99
C ALA A 152 15.87 8.72 21.30
N PHE A 153 16.69 8.57 20.24
CA PHE A 153 18.14 8.69 20.26
C PHE A 153 18.59 9.44 19.01
N ASP A 154 19.85 9.84 18.96
CA ASP A 154 20.39 10.58 17.81
C ASP A 154 20.25 9.88 16.46
N ASP A 155 20.17 8.54 16.48
CA ASP A 155 20.07 7.67 15.32
C ASP A 155 18.73 6.90 15.25
N LEU A 156 17.84 7.05 16.25
CA LEU A 156 16.55 6.36 16.30
C LEU A 156 15.40 7.35 16.45
N GLY A 157 14.55 7.41 15.43
CA GLY A 157 13.26 8.09 15.45
C GLY A 157 12.13 7.12 15.81
N LEU A 158 11.15 7.63 16.53
CA LEU A 158 9.86 6.97 16.80
C LEU A 158 8.73 7.84 16.29
N GLY A 159 7.66 7.21 15.82
CA GLY A 159 6.50 7.91 15.30
C GLY A 159 5.21 7.16 15.56
N ILE A 160 4.14 7.92 15.74
CA ILE A 160 2.78 7.42 15.91
C ILE A 160 1.81 8.23 15.04
N ASN A 161 0.76 7.58 14.57
CA ASN A 161 -0.38 8.24 13.94
C ASN A 161 -1.67 7.82 14.62
N LEU A 162 -2.65 8.71 14.62
CA LEU A 162 -4.06 8.44 14.87
C LEU A 162 -4.84 8.80 13.60
N ARG A 163 -5.71 7.90 13.15
CA ARG A 163 -6.46 8.03 11.90
C ARG A 163 -7.95 7.81 12.13
N TYR A 164 -8.77 8.73 11.63
CA TYR A 164 -10.19 8.55 11.44
C TYR A 164 -10.45 8.09 10.00
N ILE A 165 -11.32 7.09 9.82
CA ILE A 165 -11.64 6.46 8.54
C ILE A 165 -13.14 6.55 8.33
N HIS A 166 -13.56 6.96 7.14
CA HIS A 166 -14.94 6.99 6.72
C HIS A 166 -15.07 6.40 5.32
N SER A 167 -15.94 5.42 5.14
CA SER A 167 -16.20 4.80 3.85
C SER A 167 -17.70 4.87 3.57
N SER A 168 -18.06 5.45 2.43
CA SER A 168 -19.42 5.60 1.93
C SER A 168 -19.50 4.91 0.57
N LEU A 169 -19.78 3.61 0.59
CA LEU A 169 -19.85 2.78 -0.62
C LEU A 169 -21.22 2.88 -1.29
N ALA A 170 -22.28 2.90 -0.49
CA ALA A 170 -23.67 3.06 -0.93
C ALA A 170 -24.47 3.83 0.13
N PRO A 171 -24.47 5.18 0.08
CA PRO A 171 -25.12 6.03 1.09
C PRO A 171 -26.66 6.06 0.97
N ILE A 172 -27.24 5.01 0.41
CA ILE A 172 -28.68 4.85 0.22
C ILE A 172 -29.07 3.45 0.64
N ASP A 173 -30.31 3.30 1.10
CA ASP A 173 -30.90 2.00 1.41
C ASP A 173 -31.30 1.27 0.12
N VAL A 174 -30.32 0.65 -0.54
CA VAL A 174 -30.50 -0.07 -1.82
C VAL A 174 -31.48 -1.24 -1.70
N GLN A 175 -31.62 -1.83 -0.50
CA GLN A 175 -32.47 -3.00 -0.27
C GLN A 175 -33.76 -2.68 0.46
N GLN A 176 -34.06 -1.41 0.70
CA GLN A 176 -35.24 -0.96 1.48
C GLN A 176 -35.34 -1.60 2.89
N GLN A 177 -34.17 -1.94 3.44
CA GLN A 177 -34.04 -2.55 4.78
C GLN A 177 -33.63 -1.54 5.87
N GLY A 178 -33.59 -0.23 5.56
CA GLY A 178 -33.16 0.83 6.47
C GLY A 178 -31.67 0.81 6.76
N ARG A 179 -30.85 0.26 5.84
CA ARG A 179 -29.40 0.12 6.03
C ARG A 179 -28.62 0.70 4.86
N GLU A 180 -27.69 1.58 5.16
CA GLU A 180 -26.79 2.23 4.21
C GLU A 180 -25.42 1.54 4.24
N GLY A 181 -24.76 1.45 3.10
CA GLY A 181 -23.38 0.95 2.97
C GLY A 181 -22.35 2.00 3.39
N VAL A 182 -22.51 2.56 4.60
CA VAL A 182 -21.64 3.59 5.17
C VAL A 182 -21.06 3.09 6.48
N ALA A 183 -19.75 3.27 6.66
CA ALA A 183 -19.08 2.85 7.87
C ALA A 183 -17.97 3.83 8.27
N SER A 184 -17.66 3.88 9.57
CA SER A 184 -16.54 4.65 10.09
C SER A 184 -15.76 3.84 11.12
N SER A 185 -14.45 4.10 11.20
CA SER A 185 -13.57 3.45 12.15
C SER A 185 -12.43 4.39 12.56
N VAL A 186 -11.64 3.94 13.52
CA VAL A 186 -10.40 4.61 13.91
C VAL A 186 -9.25 3.61 13.88
N SER A 187 -8.05 4.08 13.56
CA SER A 187 -6.85 3.27 13.62
C SER A 187 -5.66 4.06 14.13
N PHE A 188 -4.64 3.37 14.58
CA PHE A 188 -3.37 3.97 14.92
C PHE A 188 -2.22 3.23 14.23
N ASP A 189 -1.08 3.93 14.07
CA ASP A 189 0.15 3.39 13.54
C ASP A 189 1.27 3.60 14.57
N VAL A 190 2.22 2.66 14.61
CA VAL A 190 3.47 2.79 15.38
C VAL A 190 4.64 2.48 14.48
N ALA A 191 5.67 3.33 14.55
CA ALA A 191 6.82 3.22 13.66
C ALA A 191 8.13 3.54 14.35
N ALA A 192 9.21 2.98 13.79
CA ALA A 192 10.58 3.27 14.14
C ALA A 192 11.41 3.46 12.87
N LEU A 193 12.37 4.38 12.91
CA LEU A 193 13.38 4.55 11.87
C LEU A 193 14.77 4.64 12.54
N TRP A 194 15.64 3.73 12.17
CA TRP A 194 17.01 3.69 12.63
C TRP A 194 17.97 4.11 11.52
N LYS A 195 18.83 5.10 11.80
CA LYS A 195 19.89 5.62 10.92
C LYS A 195 21.25 5.41 11.61
N PRO A 196 21.85 4.21 11.51
CA PRO A 196 23.07 3.88 12.24
C PRO A 196 24.24 4.80 11.88
N LYS A 197 24.93 5.33 12.92
CA LYS A 197 26.07 6.24 12.81
C LYS A 197 27.43 5.55 12.85
N SER A 198 27.49 4.23 13.05
CA SER A 198 28.73 3.49 13.30
C SER A 198 28.82 2.14 12.60
N LEU A 199 28.47 2.07 11.33
CA LEU A 199 28.58 0.85 10.51
C LEU A 199 29.68 0.93 9.44
N GLY A 200 30.80 1.60 9.74
CA GLY A 200 31.94 1.70 8.82
C GLY A 200 31.55 2.34 7.48
N PRO A 201 31.69 1.65 6.32
CA PRO A 201 31.40 2.25 5.01
C PRO A 201 29.93 2.66 4.81
N LEU A 202 29.03 2.17 5.64
CA LEU A 202 27.58 2.48 5.61
C LEU A 202 27.18 3.56 6.61
N GLU A 203 28.13 4.15 7.30
CA GLU A 203 27.92 5.26 8.24
C GLU A 203 27.16 6.41 7.52
N ASP A 204 26.10 6.92 8.15
CA ASP A 204 25.23 7.97 7.62
C ASP A 204 24.66 7.69 6.20
N ARG A 205 24.68 6.42 5.76
CA ARG A 205 24.19 6.02 4.44
C ARG A 205 23.07 4.97 4.47
N LEU A 206 22.90 4.31 5.61
CA LEU A 206 21.89 3.27 5.81
C LEU A 206 20.71 3.83 6.62
N SER A 207 19.51 3.43 6.24
CA SER A 207 18.30 3.62 7.05
C SER A 207 17.51 2.32 7.07
N ILE A 208 16.98 1.96 8.22
CA ILE A 208 16.13 0.79 8.42
C ILE A 208 14.85 1.27 9.11
N GLY A 209 13.71 1.08 8.44
CA GLY A 209 12.40 1.52 8.91
C GLY A 209 11.48 0.34 9.22
N LEU A 210 10.74 0.45 10.29
CA LEU A 210 9.65 -0.47 10.64
C LEU A 210 8.38 0.36 10.87
N ASN A 211 7.29 -0.04 10.23
CA ASN A 211 5.97 0.58 10.41
C ASN A 211 4.90 -0.51 10.55
N LEU A 212 4.17 -0.48 11.65
CA LEU A 212 2.98 -1.28 11.88
C LEU A 212 1.78 -0.33 11.85
N SER A 213 1.01 -0.40 10.76
CA SER A 213 -0.04 0.57 10.45
C SER A 213 -1.44 -0.04 10.43
N ASN A 214 -2.44 0.84 10.55
CA ASN A 214 -3.87 0.51 10.50
C ASN A 214 -4.33 -0.44 11.62
N LEU A 215 -3.76 -0.30 12.81
CA LEU A 215 -4.20 -1.03 14.00
C LEU A 215 -5.53 -0.44 14.50
N GLY A 216 -6.63 -1.20 14.41
CA GLY A 216 -7.94 -0.72 14.83
C GLY A 216 -9.00 -1.81 14.87
N PRO A 217 -10.21 -1.48 15.33
CA PRO A 217 -11.32 -2.41 15.35
C PRO A 217 -11.78 -2.76 13.95
N LYS A 218 -12.51 -3.87 13.84
CA LYS A 218 -13.19 -4.25 12.60
C LYS A 218 -14.20 -3.18 12.20
N MET A 219 -14.40 -3.02 10.90
CA MET A 219 -15.33 -2.08 10.31
C MET A 219 -16.63 -2.78 9.93
N THR A 220 -17.78 -2.20 10.34
CA THR A 220 -19.10 -2.76 10.09
C THR A 220 -19.88 -1.81 9.21
N TYR A 221 -20.36 -2.27 8.06
CA TYR A 221 -21.26 -1.51 7.19
C TYR A 221 -22.74 -1.79 7.53
N ILE A 222 -23.14 -3.05 7.45
CA ILE A 222 -24.54 -3.45 7.59
C ILE A 222 -24.78 -4.28 8.85
N ASP A 223 -23.98 -5.35 9.05
CA ASP A 223 -24.15 -6.30 10.14
C ASP A 223 -22.81 -6.54 10.86
N ALA A 224 -22.85 -6.50 12.20
CA ALA A 224 -21.68 -6.77 13.03
C ALA A 224 -21.09 -8.20 12.81
N ALA A 225 -21.92 -9.16 12.42
CA ALA A 225 -21.48 -10.51 12.08
C ALA A 225 -20.63 -10.54 10.79
N GLN A 226 -20.76 -9.52 9.94
CA GLN A 226 -20.02 -9.34 8.69
C GLN A 226 -18.93 -8.28 8.80
N ALA A 227 -18.49 -7.93 10.01
CA ALA A 227 -17.47 -6.94 10.24
C ALA A 227 -16.11 -7.40 9.66
N ASP A 228 -15.54 -6.59 8.80
CA ASP A 228 -14.23 -6.83 8.19
C ASP A 228 -13.10 -6.11 8.93
N PRO A 229 -11.92 -6.74 9.06
CA PRO A 229 -10.79 -6.11 9.71
C PRO A 229 -10.24 -4.95 8.88
N LEU A 230 -9.64 -3.96 9.54
CA LEU A 230 -8.83 -2.95 8.88
C LEU A 230 -7.60 -3.59 8.24
N PRO A 231 -7.01 -2.98 7.19
CA PRO A 231 -5.83 -3.52 6.50
C PRO A 231 -4.56 -3.29 7.34
N THR A 232 -4.50 -3.95 8.51
CA THR A 232 -3.31 -3.92 9.37
C THR A 232 -2.10 -4.41 8.61
N ASN A 233 -1.08 -3.57 8.48
CA ASN A 233 0.07 -3.84 7.62
C ASN A 233 1.38 -3.65 8.38
N LEU A 234 2.27 -4.63 8.26
CA LEU A 234 3.65 -4.52 8.72
C LEU A 234 4.54 -4.24 7.52
N ARG A 235 5.33 -3.16 7.59
CA ARG A 235 6.31 -2.77 6.58
C ARG A 235 7.70 -2.70 7.19
N LEU A 236 8.66 -3.39 6.57
CA LEU A 236 10.09 -3.28 6.84
C LEU A 236 10.75 -2.65 5.62
N GLY A 237 11.33 -1.48 5.78
CA GLY A 237 12.07 -0.77 4.73
C GLY A 237 13.56 -0.75 5.02
N ILE A 238 14.36 -0.81 3.95
CA ILE A 238 15.81 -0.62 3.99
C ILE A 238 16.17 0.36 2.88
N ALA A 239 16.92 1.40 3.20
CA ALA A 239 17.43 2.36 2.23
C ALA A 239 18.95 2.53 2.41
N ALA A 240 19.68 2.56 1.31
CA ALA A 240 21.13 2.77 1.30
C ALA A 240 21.50 3.84 0.27
N GLN A 241 22.23 4.87 0.72
CA GLN A 241 22.82 5.86 -0.17
C GLN A 241 24.12 5.30 -0.76
N ILE A 242 24.04 4.70 -1.96
CA ILE A 242 25.16 4.01 -2.62
C ILE A 242 26.17 4.98 -3.27
N ILE A 243 25.70 6.15 -3.73
CA ILE A 243 26.56 7.24 -4.17
C ILE A 243 26.18 8.48 -3.37
N LYS A 244 27.19 9.12 -2.74
CA LYS A 244 27.08 10.38 -2.01
C LYS A 244 28.20 11.30 -2.46
N SER A 245 27.89 12.25 -3.32
CA SER A 245 28.81 13.30 -3.74
C SER A 245 28.09 14.65 -3.73
N GLU A 246 28.81 15.72 -3.95
CA GLU A 246 28.26 17.08 -3.94
C GLU A 246 27.07 17.23 -4.91
N PHE A 247 27.22 16.75 -6.15
CA PHE A 247 26.19 16.93 -7.19
C PHE A 247 25.43 15.66 -7.54
N ASN A 248 25.91 14.46 -7.13
CA ASN A 248 25.31 13.20 -7.55
C ASN A 248 25.03 12.32 -6.32
N ASN A 249 23.79 12.01 -6.10
CA ASN A 249 23.37 11.14 -5.00
C ASN A 249 22.49 10.02 -5.55
N VAL A 250 22.81 8.78 -5.20
CA VAL A 250 22.03 7.60 -5.60
C VAL A 250 21.60 6.83 -4.36
N ASN A 251 20.31 6.66 -4.20
CA ASN A 251 19.70 5.85 -3.16
C ASN A 251 19.18 4.56 -3.77
N PHE A 252 19.40 3.45 -3.08
CA PHE A 252 18.74 2.17 -3.32
C PHE A 252 17.76 1.92 -2.18
N VAL A 253 16.56 1.44 -2.50
CA VAL A 253 15.51 1.16 -1.51
C VAL A 253 14.89 -0.19 -1.74
N VAL A 254 14.52 -0.86 -0.66
CA VAL A 254 13.68 -2.06 -0.69
C VAL A 254 12.75 -2.08 0.51
N ASP A 255 11.49 -2.36 0.25
CA ASP A 255 10.44 -2.52 1.25
C ASP A 255 9.85 -3.93 1.16
N PHE A 256 9.62 -4.53 2.32
CA PHE A 256 8.85 -5.75 2.49
C PHE A 256 7.59 -5.39 3.28
N ALA A 257 6.43 -5.64 2.69
CA ALA A 257 5.18 -5.35 3.36
C ALA A 257 4.29 -6.60 3.44
N ARG A 258 3.57 -6.74 4.55
CA ARG A 258 2.68 -7.86 4.78
C ARG A 258 1.40 -7.41 5.47
N LEU A 259 0.27 -7.81 4.88
CA LEU A 259 -1.04 -7.65 5.50
C LEU A 259 -1.18 -8.65 6.67
N LEU A 260 -1.43 -8.15 7.88
CA LEU A 260 -1.59 -8.94 9.09
C LEU A 260 -3.08 -9.22 9.38
N VAL A 261 -3.75 -9.76 8.39
CA VAL A 261 -5.13 -10.21 8.46
C VAL A 261 -5.18 -11.72 8.24
N ARG A 262 -5.98 -12.42 9.03
CA ARG A 262 -6.21 -13.86 8.88
C ARG A 262 -7.69 -14.13 8.72
N ARG A 263 -8.06 -14.55 7.51
CA ARG A 263 -9.42 -14.98 7.17
C ARG A 263 -9.44 -16.50 6.98
N TYR A 264 -10.45 -17.14 7.50
CA TYR A 264 -10.73 -18.55 7.29
C TYR A 264 -11.96 -18.67 6.39
N PRO A 265 -11.87 -19.42 5.27
CA PRO A 265 -13.03 -19.65 4.40
C PRO A 265 -14.12 -20.43 5.14
N SER A 266 -15.31 -20.43 4.58
CA SER A 266 -16.40 -21.28 5.04
C SER A 266 -16.03 -22.76 4.86
N ASP A 267 -16.16 -23.54 5.92
CA ASP A 267 -15.96 -24.99 5.86
C ASP A 267 -17.30 -25.67 5.54
N THR A 268 -17.28 -26.56 4.56
CA THR A 268 -18.44 -27.38 4.20
C THR A 268 -18.28 -28.78 4.76
N VAL A 269 -19.09 -29.13 5.74
CA VAL A 269 -19.13 -30.49 6.27
C VAL A 269 -20.08 -31.32 5.39
N LYS A 270 -19.57 -32.44 4.86
CA LYS A 270 -20.32 -33.39 4.04
C LYS A 270 -20.56 -34.67 4.81
N ASP A 271 -21.73 -35.31 4.60
CA ASP A 271 -22.00 -36.64 5.10
C ASP A 271 -21.24 -37.74 4.32
N ALA A 272 -21.39 -39.01 4.76
CA ALA A 272 -20.75 -40.13 4.10
C ALA A 272 -21.24 -40.39 2.66
N GLN A 273 -22.35 -39.81 2.26
CA GLN A 273 -22.95 -39.89 0.95
C GLN A 273 -22.61 -38.65 0.07
N GLY A 274 -21.80 -37.69 0.59
CA GLY A 274 -21.40 -36.49 -0.07
C GLY A 274 -22.41 -35.35 0.01
N GLY A 275 -23.50 -35.50 0.76
CA GLY A 275 -24.49 -34.45 1.03
C GLY A 275 -23.92 -33.38 1.98
N ILE A 276 -24.26 -32.10 1.74
CA ILE A 276 -23.84 -31.00 2.59
C ILE A 276 -24.68 -31.02 3.87
N VAL A 277 -24.05 -31.23 5.01
CA VAL A 277 -24.68 -31.27 6.34
C VAL A 277 -24.68 -29.90 6.99
N SER A 278 -23.57 -29.16 6.85
CA SER A 278 -23.45 -27.80 7.38
C SER A 278 -22.42 -26.99 6.60
N ILE A 279 -22.61 -25.67 6.58
CA ILE A 279 -21.64 -24.70 6.09
C ILE A 279 -21.36 -23.76 7.25
N SER A 280 -20.10 -23.66 7.68
CA SER A 280 -19.71 -22.66 8.69
C SER A 280 -19.61 -21.28 8.05
N ASP A 281 -19.90 -20.23 8.81
CA ASP A 281 -19.63 -18.88 8.36
C ASP A 281 -18.11 -18.61 8.22
N PRO A 282 -17.69 -17.77 7.27
CA PRO A 282 -16.31 -17.35 7.18
C PRO A 282 -15.90 -16.60 8.46
N ARG A 283 -14.73 -16.90 8.98
CA ARG A 283 -14.23 -16.32 10.23
C ARG A 283 -12.99 -15.50 10.00
N VAL A 284 -12.88 -14.37 10.70
CA VAL A 284 -11.71 -13.49 10.69
C VAL A 284 -11.21 -13.33 12.13
N ASP A 285 -9.91 -13.52 12.34
CA ASP A 285 -9.30 -13.31 13.65
C ASP A 285 -9.36 -11.82 14.05
N ASP A 286 -9.52 -11.57 15.35
CA ASP A 286 -9.45 -10.22 15.91
C ASP A 286 -8.01 -9.71 15.91
N LEU A 287 -7.83 -8.40 15.94
CA LEU A 287 -6.53 -7.74 15.79
C LEU A 287 -5.39 -8.33 16.65
N PRO A 288 -5.51 -8.53 17.96
CA PRO A 288 -4.40 -9.06 18.76
C PRO A 288 -3.96 -10.46 18.29
N LYS A 289 -4.90 -11.31 17.87
CA LYS A 289 -4.63 -12.66 17.39
C LYS A 289 -4.08 -12.64 15.98
N SER A 290 -4.61 -11.77 15.10
CA SER A 290 -4.21 -11.70 13.69
C SER A 290 -2.75 -11.29 13.51
N LEU A 291 -2.17 -10.48 14.42
CA LEU A 291 -0.75 -10.11 14.38
C LEU A 291 0.19 -11.33 14.35
N PHE A 292 -0.23 -12.43 14.97
CA PHE A 292 0.54 -13.67 15.03
C PHE A 292 0.00 -14.73 14.07
N SER A 293 -1.31 -14.93 14.00
CA SER A 293 -1.93 -15.98 13.16
C SER A 293 -1.79 -15.71 11.66
N ALA A 294 -1.62 -14.43 11.25
CA ALA A 294 -1.35 -14.09 9.87
C ALA A 294 -0.02 -14.67 9.34
N TRP A 295 0.91 -15.04 10.21
CA TRP A 295 2.17 -15.71 9.87
C TRP A 295 2.06 -17.23 9.75
N GLY A 296 0.86 -17.81 9.81
CA GLY A 296 0.60 -19.21 9.57
C GLY A 296 0.92 -19.64 8.13
N ASP A 297 0.03 -20.43 7.52
CA ASP A 297 0.22 -20.93 6.16
C ASP A 297 0.56 -19.80 5.17
N HIS A 298 1.54 -20.05 4.30
CA HIS A 298 2.01 -19.10 3.28
C HIS A 298 2.60 -17.80 3.86
N ALA A 299 3.35 -17.88 4.96
CA ALA A 299 3.89 -16.71 5.67
C ALA A 299 4.66 -15.75 4.76
N PHE A 300 5.54 -16.27 3.93
CA PHE A 300 6.38 -15.47 3.03
C PHE A 300 5.76 -15.24 1.65
N ASP A 301 4.84 -16.09 1.21
CA ASP A 301 4.18 -15.96 -0.09
C ASP A 301 3.27 -14.73 -0.19
N LYS A 302 2.78 -14.25 0.96
CA LYS A 302 1.93 -13.05 1.07
C LYS A 302 2.72 -11.76 1.33
N VAL A 303 4.04 -11.80 1.29
CA VAL A 303 4.88 -10.61 1.40
C VAL A 303 4.96 -9.94 0.04
N THR A 304 4.60 -8.66 -0.01
CA THR A 304 4.86 -7.81 -1.18
C THR A 304 6.24 -7.20 -1.07
N ILE A 305 6.89 -7.00 -2.20
CA ILE A 305 8.24 -6.44 -2.29
C ILE A 305 8.21 -5.25 -3.23
N GLY A 306 8.58 -4.09 -2.70
CA GLY A 306 8.87 -2.90 -3.49
C GLY A 306 10.37 -2.63 -3.51
N THR A 307 10.94 -2.32 -4.66
CA THR A 307 12.36 -1.95 -4.74
C THR A 307 12.57 -0.87 -5.77
N GLY A 308 13.56 -0.02 -5.56
CA GLY A 308 13.84 1.06 -6.48
C GLY A 308 15.17 1.75 -6.29
N ILE A 309 15.49 2.58 -7.27
CA ILE A 309 16.65 3.45 -7.29
C ILE A 309 16.17 4.88 -7.52
N GLU A 310 16.73 5.82 -6.75
CA GLU A 310 16.55 7.25 -6.91
C GLU A 310 17.89 7.91 -7.15
N TYR A 311 18.03 8.61 -8.25
CA TYR A 311 19.17 9.45 -8.58
C TYR A 311 18.79 10.92 -8.42
N TRP A 312 19.58 11.69 -7.68
CA TRP A 312 19.49 13.12 -7.55
C TRP A 312 20.71 13.81 -8.15
N TYR A 313 20.47 14.84 -8.97
CA TYR A 313 21.48 15.75 -9.46
C TYR A 313 21.28 17.15 -8.86
N GLY A 314 22.40 17.80 -8.50
CA GLY A 314 22.45 19.19 -8.05
C GLY A 314 22.81 19.36 -6.57
N ALA A 315 23.31 20.55 -6.24
CA ALA A 315 23.63 21.02 -4.89
C ALA A 315 23.09 22.46 -4.75
N PRO A 316 21.92 22.63 -4.09
CA PRO A 316 21.04 21.62 -3.53
C PRO A 316 20.46 20.66 -4.58
N LYS A 317 19.81 19.57 -4.17
CA LYS A 317 19.12 18.60 -5.04
C LYS A 317 18.16 19.34 -5.99
N LEU A 318 18.32 19.17 -7.31
CA LEU A 318 17.56 19.90 -8.32
C LEU A 318 16.66 18.98 -9.14
N ILE A 319 17.23 17.89 -9.70
CA ILE A 319 16.51 16.95 -10.58
C ILE A 319 16.65 15.55 -10.02
N ALA A 320 15.54 14.81 -10.01
CA ALA A 320 15.51 13.38 -9.66
C ALA A 320 15.06 12.53 -10.84
N LEU A 321 15.64 11.35 -10.95
CA LEU A 321 15.15 10.26 -11.78
C LEU A 321 14.98 9.02 -10.91
N ARG A 322 13.92 8.26 -11.15
CA ARG A 322 13.54 7.10 -10.36
C ARG A 322 13.15 5.94 -11.26
N PHE A 323 13.50 4.76 -10.80
CA PHE A 323 13.08 3.51 -11.40
C PHE A 323 12.80 2.51 -10.28
N GLY A 324 11.74 1.73 -10.43
CA GLY A 324 11.36 0.75 -9.42
C GLY A 324 10.63 -0.46 -9.99
N TYR A 325 10.49 -1.45 -9.12
CA TYR A 325 9.74 -2.66 -9.38
C TYR A 325 8.95 -3.07 -8.15
N PHE A 326 7.67 -3.35 -8.35
CA PHE A 326 6.79 -3.90 -7.33
C PHE A 326 6.44 -5.35 -7.68
N TYR A 327 6.48 -6.21 -6.67
CA TYR A 327 6.18 -7.64 -6.80
C TYR A 327 5.18 -8.09 -5.73
N GLU A 328 4.16 -8.80 -6.17
CA GLU A 328 3.24 -9.58 -5.36
C GLU A 328 3.10 -10.99 -5.96
N ASN A 329 3.05 -11.98 -5.08
CA ASN A 329 2.99 -13.39 -5.50
C ASN A 329 1.72 -13.65 -6.36
N PRO A 330 1.85 -14.38 -7.48
CA PRO A 330 0.73 -14.70 -8.37
C PRO A 330 -0.47 -15.37 -7.71
N GLN A 331 -0.27 -16.10 -6.62
CA GLN A 331 -1.35 -16.76 -5.88
C GLN A 331 -2.11 -15.81 -4.93
N PHE A 332 -1.58 -14.61 -4.66
CA PHE A 332 -2.09 -13.70 -3.63
C PHE A 332 -2.32 -12.27 -4.12
N GLY A 333 -2.58 -12.07 -5.39
CA GLY A 333 -2.91 -10.77 -5.99
C GLY A 333 -2.22 -10.53 -7.32
N ASN A 334 -1.02 -11.12 -7.55
CA ASN A 334 -0.30 -11.11 -8.83
C ASN A 334 0.07 -9.73 -9.37
N ARG A 335 0.16 -8.69 -8.52
CA ARG A 335 0.54 -7.36 -8.96
C ARG A 335 2.04 -7.29 -9.21
N LYS A 336 2.42 -6.95 -10.43
CA LYS A 336 3.81 -6.74 -10.83
C LYS A 336 3.89 -5.50 -11.70
N PHE A 337 4.64 -4.52 -11.25
CA PHE A 337 4.74 -3.22 -11.91
C PHE A 337 6.19 -2.82 -12.10
N LEU A 338 6.51 -2.28 -13.27
CA LEU A 338 7.67 -1.42 -13.45
C LEU A 338 7.19 0.02 -13.21
N THR A 339 7.96 0.78 -12.46
CA THR A 339 7.63 2.16 -12.14
C THR A 339 8.75 3.09 -12.55
N PHE A 340 8.38 4.25 -13.03
CA PHE A 340 9.29 5.30 -13.47
C PHE A 340 8.89 6.60 -12.80
N GLY A 341 9.86 7.42 -12.43
CA GLY A 341 9.57 8.70 -11.81
C GLY A 341 10.59 9.76 -12.17
N ALA A 342 10.15 11.00 -12.11
CA ALA A 342 11.00 12.17 -12.21
C ALA A 342 10.60 13.20 -11.16
N GLY A 343 11.54 14.06 -10.76
CA GLY A 343 11.27 15.12 -9.80
C GLY A 343 12.12 16.34 -10.05
N VAL A 344 11.59 17.50 -9.68
CA VAL A 344 12.30 18.77 -9.71
C VAL A 344 12.12 19.47 -8.38
N ARG A 345 13.19 20.10 -7.90
CA ARG A 345 13.16 20.98 -6.72
C ARG A 345 13.76 22.32 -7.11
N TYR A 346 13.05 23.40 -6.79
CA TYR A 346 13.53 24.75 -7.01
C TYR A 346 13.07 25.65 -5.88
N ASP A 347 14.02 26.18 -5.13
CA ASP A 347 13.76 26.95 -3.92
C ASP A 347 12.86 26.16 -2.95
N VAL A 348 11.73 26.70 -2.57
CA VAL A 348 10.73 26.04 -1.69
C VAL A 348 9.81 25.08 -2.44
N TYR A 349 9.81 25.09 -3.76
CA TYR A 349 8.86 24.33 -4.58
C TYR A 349 9.44 23.00 -5.04
N GLY A 350 8.58 21.98 -5.08
CA GLY A 350 8.90 20.69 -5.66
C GLY A 350 7.74 20.12 -6.46
N PHE A 351 8.11 19.37 -7.49
CA PHE A 351 7.18 18.60 -8.30
C PHE A 351 7.75 17.22 -8.53
N ASP A 352 6.93 16.19 -8.32
CA ASP A 352 7.24 14.81 -8.64
C ASP A 352 6.16 14.23 -9.56
N PHE A 353 6.60 13.38 -10.45
CA PHE A 353 5.78 12.62 -11.38
C PHE A 353 6.14 11.15 -11.29
N SER A 354 5.16 10.24 -11.41
CA SER A 354 5.40 8.82 -11.61
C SER A 354 4.44 8.22 -12.64
N TYR A 355 4.93 7.15 -13.26
CA TYR A 355 4.20 6.33 -14.20
C TYR A 355 4.38 4.86 -13.82
N LEU A 356 3.25 4.15 -13.70
CA LEU A 356 3.19 2.75 -13.39
C LEU A 356 2.85 1.95 -14.65
N SER A 357 3.72 1.01 -15.02
CA SER A 357 3.53 0.07 -16.12
C SER A 357 3.31 -1.33 -15.56
N ALA A 358 2.11 -1.86 -15.68
CA ALA A 358 1.83 -3.23 -15.27
C ALA A 358 2.53 -4.23 -16.20
N VAL A 359 3.06 -5.31 -15.62
CA VAL A 359 3.68 -6.40 -16.40
C VAL A 359 2.62 -7.26 -17.08
N GLU A 360 1.44 -7.34 -16.47
CA GLU A 360 0.30 -8.09 -17.01
C GLU A 360 -0.53 -7.23 -17.96
N GLU A 361 -0.94 -7.82 -19.07
CA GLU A 361 -1.80 -7.16 -20.03
C GLU A 361 -3.17 -6.83 -19.40
N ASN A 362 -3.70 -5.64 -19.72
CA ASN A 362 -5.01 -5.15 -19.25
C ASN A 362 -5.16 -5.10 -17.71
N HIS A 363 -4.07 -4.96 -16.97
CA HIS A 363 -4.16 -4.78 -15.53
C HIS A 363 -4.82 -3.43 -15.18
N PRO A 364 -5.81 -3.38 -14.26
CA PRO A 364 -6.56 -2.15 -13.97
C PRO A 364 -5.71 -0.95 -13.52
N LEU A 365 -4.57 -1.20 -12.87
CA LEU A 365 -3.60 -0.18 -12.45
C LEU A 365 -2.57 0.18 -13.54
N GLY A 366 -2.58 -0.52 -14.69
CA GLY A 366 -1.69 -0.18 -15.80
C GLY A 366 -1.91 1.27 -16.25
N GLU A 367 -0.82 1.96 -16.63
CA GLU A 367 -0.83 3.36 -17.10
C GLU A 367 -1.27 4.39 -16.05
N THR A 368 -1.21 4.04 -14.75
CA THR A 368 -1.48 5.00 -13.68
C THR A 368 -0.42 6.09 -13.66
N LEU A 369 -0.88 7.34 -13.68
CA LEU A 369 -0.06 8.55 -13.54
C LEU A 369 -0.31 9.18 -12.18
N ARG A 370 0.76 9.62 -11.51
CA ARG A 370 0.69 10.41 -10.28
C ARG A 370 1.47 11.70 -10.42
N PHE A 371 0.92 12.75 -9.84
CA PHE A 371 1.52 14.06 -9.78
C PHE A 371 1.52 14.53 -8.34
N THR A 372 2.68 14.93 -7.83
CA THR A 372 2.81 15.47 -6.48
C THR A 372 3.43 16.87 -6.56
N LEU A 373 2.73 17.83 -6.00
CA LEU A 373 3.24 19.18 -5.74
C LEU A 373 3.62 19.28 -4.27
N LEU A 374 4.74 19.93 -3.96
CA LEU A 374 5.15 20.18 -2.59
C LEU A 374 5.74 21.59 -2.43
N ILE A 375 5.58 22.13 -1.24
CA ILE A 375 6.17 23.39 -0.80
C ILE A 375 6.82 23.14 0.56
N ALA A 376 8.12 23.41 0.67
CA ALA A 376 8.92 23.21 1.88
C ALA A 376 9.61 24.51 2.30
N TRP A 377 9.57 24.84 3.59
CA TRP A 377 10.17 26.07 4.11
C TRP A 377 10.70 25.88 5.53
N GLY A 378 11.56 26.81 5.97
CA GLY A 378 12.17 26.76 7.32
C GLY A 378 13.15 25.60 7.51
N GLN A 379 13.77 25.11 6.43
CA GLN A 379 14.74 24.00 6.44
C GLN A 379 16.13 24.48 6.85
#